data_390a80b0f770349926aea40e692c16ac
#
_entry.id   390a80b0f770349926aea40e692c16ac
#
_cell.length_a   1.000
_cell.length_b   1.000
_cell.length_c   1.000
_cell.angle_alpha   90.00
_cell.angle_beta   90.00
_cell.angle_gamma   90.00
#
_symmetry.space_group_name_H-M   'P 1'
#
loop_
_entity.id
_entity.type
_entity.pdbx_description
1 polymer ?
#
loop_
_entity_poly.entity_id
_entity_poly.type
_entity_poly.pdbx_seq_one_letter_code
_entity_poly.pdbx_strand_id
1 'polypeptide(L)'
;MQWRIPASQDVFGNSISSPDWAVIYYLRTNLGPQGATVNSSAYNDGFQFTIASNVTEAFAAGDWFYQAVANKSGNEKQTIYTGQFEVLEGLAYTGTPQNFDGRSQVEKDLETIQTAIRNIISGGVVQEYKIGTRSAKKYELKELLMLESRYKAELVREKQADMIANGLGNPRATFVRFNGAI
;
A
#
# COMPACT_ATOMS: atom_id res chain seq x y z
N MET A 1 -13.03 12.65 -1.14
CA MET A 1 -11.65 12.83 -1.64
C MET A 1 -11.69 13.62 -2.94
N GLN A 2 -10.79 14.59 -3.11
CA GLN A 2 -10.74 15.40 -4.32
C GLN A 2 -9.28 15.66 -4.73
N TRP A 3 -8.98 15.62 -6.04
CA TRP A 3 -7.66 15.97 -6.57
C TRP A 3 -7.79 16.60 -7.97
N ARG A 4 -6.71 17.17 -8.45
CA ARG A 4 -6.64 17.84 -9.75
C ARG A 4 -5.39 17.41 -10.50
N ILE A 5 -5.49 17.36 -11.82
CA ILE A 5 -4.34 17.22 -12.70
C ILE A 5 -4.36 18.35 -13.72
N PRO A 6 -3.20 18.92 -14.07
CA PRO A 6 -3.10 19.92 -15.12
C PRO A 6 -3.37 19.30 -16.49
N ALA A 7 -3.52 20.13 -17.50
CA ALA A 7 -3.42 19.72 -18.88
C ALA A 7 -2.06 19.03 -19.12
N SER A 8 -2.04 18.04 -19.98
CA SER A 8 -0.86 17.28 -20.36
C SER A 8 -0.69 17.25 -21.88
N GLN A 9 0.31 16.55 -22.38
CA GLN A 9 0.52 16.35 -23.82
C GLN A 9 0.49 14.86 -24.15
N ASP A 10 0.03 14.55 -25.35
CA ASP A 10 0.12 13.22 -25.91
C ASP A 10 1.56 12.93 -26.38
N VAL A 11 1.80 11.68 -26.87
CA VAL A 11 3.11 11.27 -27.40
C VAL A 11 3.54 12.04 -28.64
N PHE A 12 2.63 12.78 -29.30
CA PHE A 12 2.88 13.60 -30.47
C PHE A 12 3.00 15.09 -30.14
N GLY A 13 2.89 15.47 -28.85
CA GLY A 13 2.96 16.85 -28.39
C GLY A 13 1.63 17.62 -28.47
N ASN A 14 0.50 16.98 -28.80
CA ASN A 14 -0.80 17.62 -28.80
C ASN A 14 -1.34 17.77 -27.37
N SER A 15 -2.05 18.87 -27.10
CA SER A 15 -2.61 19.12 -25.77
C SER A 15 -3.73 18.14 -25.43
N ILE A 16 -3.63 17.53 -24.24
CA ILE A 16 -4.72 16.83 -23.57
C ILE A 16 -5.27 17.79 -22.51
N SER A 17 -6.30 18.53 -22.87
CA SER A 17 -6.89 19.58 -22.04
C SER A 17 -8.42 19.56 -22.08
N SER A 18 -9.05 20.11 -21.06
CA SER A 18 -10.49 20.39 -21.05
C SER A 18 -10.78 21.63 -21.93
N PRO A 19 -11.93 21.64 -22.65
CA PRO A 19 -13.02 20.68 -22.64
C PRO A 19 -12.93 19.56 -23.69
N ASP A 20 -11.92 19.57 -24.56
CA ASP A 20 -11.82 18.63 -25.70
C ASP A 20 -11.61 17.20 -25.28
N TRP A 21 -10.98 17.00 -24.14
CA TRP A 21 -10.70 15.69 -23.54
C TRP A 21 -11.45 15.52 -22.23
N ALA A 22 -11.81 14.27 -21.93
CA ALA A 22 -12.28 13.83 -20.63
C ALA A 22 -11.34 12.76 -20.10
N VAL A 23 -11.02 12.80 -18.80
CA VAL A 23 -10.15 11.81 -18.18
C VAL A 23 -10.96 10.97 -17.22
N ILE A 24 -10.74 9.64 -17.29
CA ILE A 24 -11.41 8.66 -16.43
C ILE A 24 -10.32 7.90 -15.66
N TYR A 25 -10.45 7.87 -14.34
CA TYR A 25 -9.67 6.95 -13.50
C TYR A 25 -10.42 5.65 -13.31
N TYR A 26 -9.77 4.55 -13.62
CA TYR A 26 -10.20 3.20 -13.29
C TYR A 26 -9.39 2.71 -12.10
N LEU A 27 -10.07 2.40 -11.01
CA LEU A 27 -9.48 1.91 -9.76
C LEU A 27 -9.85 0.44 -9.59
N ARG A 28 -8.89 -0.41 -9.24
CA ARG A 28 -9.12 -1.84 -9.00
C ARG A 28 -8.21 -2.37 -7.90
N THR A 29 -8.72 -3.31 -7.10
CA THR A 29 -7.91 -4.09 -6.16
C THR A 29 -7.73 -5.52 -6.67
N ASN A 30 -6.64 -6.18 -6.26
CA ASN A 30 -6.40 -7.59 -6.48
C ASN A 30 -6.96 -8.48 -5.34
N LEU A 31 -7.47 -7.87 -4.27
CA LEU A 31 -8.02 -8.59 -3.11
C LEU A 31 -9.46 -9.08 -3.31
N GLY A 32 -10.09 -8.75 -4.46
CA GLY A 32 -11.45 -9.17 -4.77
C GLY A 32 -11.98 -8.48 -6.04
N PRO A 33 -13.24 -8.71 -6.42
CA PRO A 33 -13.84 -8.12 -7.63
C PRO A 33 -14.30 -6.68 -7.39
N GLN A 34 -13.53 -5.87 -6.64
CA GLN A 34 -13.87 -4.48 -6.37
C GLN A 34 -13.15 -3.53 -7.34
N GLY A 35 -13.85 -2.48 -7.71
CA GLY A 35 -13.32 -1.41 -8.53
C GLY A 35 -14.22 -0.18 -8.49
N ALA A 36 -13.67 0.95 -8.90
CA ALA A 36 -14.40 2.20 -9.04
C ALA A 36 -13.96 2.93 -10.31
N THR A 37 -14.87 3.71 -10.87
CA THR A 37 -14.60 4.59 -12.01
C THR A 37 -14.86 6.02 -11.57
N VAL A 38 -13.88 6.90 -11.80
CA VAL A 38 -13.96 8.31 -11.42
C VAL A 38 -13.82 9.17 -12.67
N ASN A 39 -14.89 9.85 -13.05
CA ASN A 39 -14.90 10.74 -14.20
C ASN A 39 -14.37 12.12 -13.81
N SER A 40 -13.64 12.75 -14.73
CA SER A 40 -13.22 14.14 -14.56
C SER A 40 -14.37 15.12 -14.74
N SER A 41 -14.25 16.26 -14.06
CA SER A 41 -14.91 17.53 -14.44
C SER A 41 -13.85 18.51 -14.90
N ALA A 42 -14.29 19.48 -15.72
CA ALA A 42 -13.41 20.55 -16.19
C ALA A 42 -12.94 21.43 -15.01
N TYR A 43 -11.67 21.78 -15.00
CA TYR A 43 -11.10 22.74 -14.06
C TYR A 43 -9.99 23.55 -14.75
N ASN A 44 -10.29 24.78 -15.12
CA ASN A 44 -9.48 25.57 -16.04
C ASN A 44 -9.20 24.80 -17.34
N ASP A 45 -7.94 24.64 -17.72
CA ASP A 45 -7.45 23.83 -18.83
C ASP A 45 -7.20 22.36 -18.46
N GLY A 46 -7.27 22.03 -17.18
CA GLY A 46 -7.03 20.68 -16.65
C GLY A 46 -8.31 19.98 -16.19
N PHE A 47 -8.14 19.03 -15.27
CA PHE A 47 -9.19 18.12 -14.84
C PHE A 47 -9.26 18.02 -13.32
N GLN A 48 -10.48 17.97 -12.79
CA GLN A 48 -10.77 17.75 -11.38
C GLN A 48 -11.54 16.45 -11.21
N PHE A 49 -11.21 15.73 -10.16
CA PHE A 49 -11.84 14.46 -9.79
C PHE A 49 -12.38 14.55 -8.37
N THR A 50 -13.52 13.90 -8.16
CA THR A 50 -14.13 13.81 -6.83
C THR A 50 -14.69 12.41 -6.61
N ILE A 51 -14.31 11.80 -5.50
CA ILE A 51 -14.92 10.57 -5.01
C ILE A 51 -15.69 10.91 -3.72
N ALA A 52 -16.95 10.55 -3.67
CA ALA A 52 -17.76 10.74 -2.48
C ALA A 52 -17.28 9.80 -1.36
N SER A 53 -17.43 10.22 -0.10
CA SER A 53 -16.97 9.45 1.07
C SER A 53 -17.61 8.08 1.18
N ASN A 54 -18.91 7.97 0.86
CA ASN A 54 -19.61 6.69 0.84
C ASN A 54 -19.05 5.67 -0.16
N VAL A 55 -18.38 6.13 -1.22
CA VAL A 55 -17.71 5.25 -2.20
C VAL A 55 -16.38 4.77 -1.65
N THR A 56 -15.57 5.68 -1.08
CA THR A 56 -14.27 5.31 -0.49
C THR A 56 -14.40 4.47 0.77
N GLU A 57 -15.48 4.63 1.51
CA GLU A 57 -15.80 3.85 2.71
C GLU A 57 -16.04 2.35 2.39
N ALA A 58 -16.49 2.06 1.17
CA ALA A 58 -16.72 0.70 0.69
C ALA A 58 -15.43 0.03 0.13
N PHE A 59 -14.31 0.75 0.05
CA PHE A 59 -13.06 0.17 -0.45
C PHE A 59 -12.48 -0.80 0.56
N ALA A 60 -12.15 -2.02 0.12
CA ALA A 60 -11.41 -2.96 0.93
C ALA A 60 -9.99 -2.42 1.22
N ALA A 61 -9.52 -2.59 2.45
CA ALA A 61 -8.15 -2.27 2.82
C ALA A 61 -7.15 -3.14 2.02
N GLY A 62 -6.02 -2.56 1.66
CA GLY A 62 -4.94 -3.20 0.90
C GLY A 62 -4.57 -2.47 -0.38
N ASP A 63 -3.86 -3.17 -1.26
CA ASP A 63 -3.31 -2.59 -2.48
C ASP A 63 -4.37 -2.37 -3.57
N TRP A 64 -4.39 -1.16 -4.08
CA TRP A 64 -5.21 -0.72 -5.20
C TRP A 64 -4.34 -0.20 -6.34
N PHE A 65 -4.78 -0.48 -7.56
CA PHE A 65 -4.14 -0.02 -8.79
C PHE A 65 -5.05 0.98 -9.48
N TYR A 66 -4.44 1.96 -10.12
CA TYR A 66 -5.19 2.91 -10.94
C TYR A 66 -4.61 3.07 -12.33
N GLN A 67 -5.50 3.37 -13.26
CA GLN A 67 -5.18 3.78 -14.62
C GLN A 67 -6.03 5.01 -14.97
N ALA A 68 -5.39 6.10 -15.37
CA ALA A 68 -6.06 7.27 -15.91
C ALA A 68 -6.02 7.24 -17.43
N VAL A 69 -7.19 7.30 -18.03
CA VAL A 69 -7.37 7.25 -19.49
C VAL A 69 -8.01 8.55 -19.94
N ALA A 70 -7.32 9.27 -20.81
CA ALA A 70 -7.88 10.42 -21.53
C ALA A 70 -8.66 9.92 -22.75
N ASN A 71 -9.88 10.43 -22.91
CA ASN A 71 -10.77 10.12 -24.01
C ASN A 71 -11.16 11.42 -24.71
N LYS A 72 -11.13 11.41 -26.04
CA LYS A 72 -11.59 12.50 -26.89
C LYS A 72 -12.75 12.05 -27.78
N SER A 73 -13.58 12.97 -28.22
CA SER A 73 -14.62 12.70 -29.23
C SER A 73 -13.98 12.08 -30.48
N GLY A 74 -14.54 10.98 -30.98
CA GLY A 74 -13.97 10.28 -32.14
C GLY A 74 -13.20 8.99 -31.81
N ASN A 75 -13.37 8.42 -30.60
CA ASN A 75 -12.72 7.19 -30.13
C ASN A 75 -11.20 7.29 -29.88
N GLU A 76 -10.62 8.44 -29.84
CA GLU A 76 -9.23 8.59 -29.39
C GLU A 76 -9.15 8.31 -27.88
N LYS A 77 -8.26 7.37 -27.50
CA LYS A 77 -8.02 6.99 -26.10
C LYS A 77 -6.53 6.91 -25.85
N GLN A 78 -6.11 7.52 -24.75
CA GLN A 78 -4.72 7.45 -24.31
C GLN A 78 -4.62 7.23 -22.81
N THR A 79 -3.83 6.26 -22.39
CA THR A 79 -3.46 6.11 -20.99
C THR A 79 -2.42 7.17 -20.64
N ILE A 80 -2.72 8.03 -19.67
CA ILE A 80 -1.84 9.11 -19.27
C ILE A 80 -1.10 8.83 -17.97
N TYR A 81 -1.73 8.10 -17.05
CA TYR A 81 -1.13 7.72 -15.77
C TYR A 81 -1.51 6.29 -15.39
N THR A 82 -0.58 5.62 -14.74
CA THR A 82 -0.81 4.34 -14.05
C THR A 82 -0.05 4.36 -12.73
N GLY A 83 -0.56 3.65 -11.73
CA GLY A 83 0.13 3.55 -10.45
C GLY A 83 -0.64 2.67 -9.46
N GLN A 84 -0.18 2.71 -8.23
CA GLN A 84 -0.78 1.99 -7.11
C GLN A 84 -0.87 2.91 -5.91
N PHE A 85 -1.80 2.58 -5.01
CA PHE A 85 -1.95 3.20 -3.70
C PHE A 85 -2.50 2.17 -2.74
N GLU A 86 -2.28 2.39 -1.46
CA GLU A 86 -2.80 1.55 -0.40
C GLU A 86 -4.04 2.19 0.23
N VAL A 87 -5.07 1.38 0.44
CA VAL A 87 -6.24 1.75 1.24
C VAL A 87 -6.03 1.19 2.64
N LEU A 88 -5.91 2.08 3.62
CA LEU A 88 -5.80 1.69 5.02
C LEU A 88 -7.18 1.38 5.60
N GLU A 89 -7.22 0.46 6.54
CA GLU A 89 -8.45 0.16 7.28
C GLU A 89 -8.92 1.39 8.07
N GLY A 90 -10.21 1.71 7.96
CA GLY A 90 -10.81 2.83 8.68
C GLY A 90 -10.85 2.56 10.18
N LEU A 91 -10.38 3.52 10.98
CA LEU A 91 -10.46 3.46 12.45
C LEU A 91 -11.80 3.97 12.99
N ALA A 92 -12.67 4.49 12.12
CA ALA A 92 -13.99 4.97 12.52
C ALA A 92 -14.92 3.78 12.83
N TYR A 93 -15.64 3.87 13.94
CA TYR A 93 -16.61 2.87 14.34
C TYR A 93 -17.89 3.53 14.86
N THR A 94 -19.00 2.80 14.81
CA THR A 94 -20.28 3.18 15.42
C THR A 94 -20.60 2.21 16.55
N GLY A 95 -20.89 2.72 17.74
CA GLY A 95 -21.15 1.90 18.93
C GLY A 95 -19.86 1.50 19.65
N THR A 96 -19.76 0.24 20.08
CA THR A 96 -18.56 -0.27 20.75
C THR A 96 -17.48 -0.63 19.72
N PRO A 97 -16.22 -0.12 19.89
CA PRO A 97 -15.17 -0.46 18.96
C PRO A 97 -14.90 -1.98 18.93
N GLN A 98 -14.76 -2.52 17.74
CA GLN A 98 -14.33 -3.90 17.55
C GLN A 98 -12.81 -4.02 17.80
N ASN A 99 -12.33 -5.25 18.02
CA ASN A 99 -10.90 -5.48 18.13
C ASN A 99 -10.21 -5.12 16.81
N PHE A 100 -9.32 -4.14 16.87
CA PHE A 100 -8.48 -3.72 15.77
C PHE A 100 -7.05 -4.19 16.02
N ASP A 101 -6.47 -4.89 15.05
CA ASP A 101 -5.07 -5.31 15.10
C ASP A 101 -4.27 -4.57 14.01
N GLY A 102 -3.73 -3.41 14.37
CA GLY A 102 -2.93 -2.54 13.49
C GLY A 102 -1.50 -3.03 13.24
N ARG A 103 -1.15 -4.25 13.63
CA ARG A 103 0.18 -4.82 13.38
C ARG A 103 0.31 -5.25 11.92
N SER A 104 1.51 -5.07 11.37
CA SER A 104 1.82 -5.58 10.04
C SER A 104 1.75 -7.11 9.97
N GLN A 105 1.63 -7.67 8.76
CA GLN A 105 1.65 -9.13 8.58
C GLN A 105 2.98 -9.73 9.04
N VAL A 106 4.08 -9.00 8.85
CA VAL A 106 5.42 -9.40 9.30
C VAL A 106 5.48 -9.50 10.83
N GLU A 107 4.86 -8.57 11.55
CA GLU A 107 4.77 -8.61 13.02
C GLU A 107 3.93 -9.79 13.51
N LYS A 108 2.81 -10.09 12.87
CA LYS A 108 1.94 -11.24 13.19
C LYS A 108 2.64 -12.58 12.95
N ASP A 109 3.32 -12.70 11.82
CA ASP A 109 4.09 -13.91 11.48
C ASP A 109 5.26 -14.10 12.44
N LEU A 110 5.97 -13.03 12.80
CA LEU A 110 7.07 -13.08 13.76
C LEU A 110 6.61 -13.55 15.15
N GLU A 111 5.49 -13.04 15.64
CA GLU A 111 4.90 -13.48 16.91
C GLU A 111 4.52 -14.96 16.87
N THR A 112 3.95 -15.43 15.76
CA THR A 112 3.61 -16.85 15.55
C THR A 112 4.84 -17.73 15.61
N ILE A 113 5.92 -17.33 14.93
CA ILE A 113 7.21 -18.05 14.95
C ILE A 113 7.79 -18.09 16.37
N GLN A 114 7.80 -16.97 17.08
CA GLN A 114 8.32 -16.90 18.45
C GLN A 114 7.49 -17.75 19.42
N THR A 115 6.19 -17.81 19.22
CA THR A 115 5.30 -18.67 20.01
C THR A 115 5.58 -20.15 19.74
N ALA A 116 5.80 -20.53 18.48
CA ALA A 116 6.18 -21.89 18.10
C ALA A 116 7.52 -22.29 18.75
N ILE A 117 8.53 -21.41 18.70
CA ILE A 117 9.84 -21.64 19.35
C ILE A 117 9.67 -21.84 20.85
N ARG A 118 8.90 -20.97 21.53
CA ARG A 118 8.65 -21.08 22.97
C ARG A 118 7.97 -22.39 23.33
N ASN A 119 7.01 -22.83 22.53
CA ASN A 119 6.29 -24.11 22.75
C ASN A 119 7.21 -25.32 22.61
N ILE A 120 8.12 -25.31 21.64
CA ILE A 120 9.12 -26.41 21.49
C ILE A 120 10.07 -26.41 22.66
N ILE A 121 10.59 -25.28 23.10
CA ILE A 121 11.51 -25.16 24.22
C ILE A 121 10.86 -25.60 25.53
N SER A 122 9.58 -25.32 25.74
CA SER A 122 8.81 -25.72 26.91
C SER A 122 8.40 -27.22 26.92
N GLY A 123 8.83 -28.02 25.93
CA GLY A 123 8.50 -29.43 25.81
C GLY A 123 7.09 -29.71 25.29
N GLY A 124 6.42 -28.73 24.71
CA GLY A 124 5.13 -28.89 24.07
C GLY A 124 5.21 -29.62 22.73
N VAL A 125 4.16 -30.38 22.42
CA VAL A 125 4.02 -31.01 21.09
C VAL A 125 3.75 -29.88 20.07
N VAL A 126 4.56 -29.84 19.00
CA VAL A 126 4.37 -28.88 17.93
C VAL A 126 3.04 -29.14 17.23
N GLN A 127 2.08 -28.25 17.44
CA GLN A 127 0.85 -28.22 16.67
C GLN A 127 1.12 -27.55 15.31
N GLU A 128 0.20 -27.75 14.36
CA GLU A 128 0.28 -27.15 13.03
C GLU A 128 0.23 -25.62 13.12
N TYR A 129 1.28 -24.93 12.63
CA TYR A 129 1.33 -23.47 12.56
C TYR A 129 1.19 -23.01 11.13
N LYS A 130 0.32 -22.03 10.90
CA LYS A 130 0.17 -21.35 9.62
C LYS A 130 1.04 -20.10 9.61
N ILE A 131 2.06 -20.07 8.76
CA ILE A 131 2.97 -18.94 8.60
C ILE A 131 2.82 -18.43 7.16
N GLY A 132 2.25 -17.24 7.00
CA GLY A 132 1.93 -16.69 5.69
C GLY A 132 0.98 -17.61 4.90
N THR A 133 1.29 -17.90 3.65
CA THR A 133 0.51 -18.79 2.76
C THR A 133 0.87 -20.27 2.91
N ARG A 134 1.81 -20.63 3.79
CA ARG A 134 2.30 -22.01 3.97
C ARG A 134 1.80 -22.59 5.27
N SER A 135 1.25 -23.80 5.18
CA SER A 135 0.91 -24.64 6.32
C SER A 135 2.08 -25.60 6.57
N ALA A 136 2.72 -25.50 7.74
CA ALA A 136 3.87 -26.34 8.08
C ALA A 136 3.51 -27.31 9.19
N LYS A 137 3.54 -28.58 8.90
CA LYS A 137 3.22 -29.67 9.84
C LYS A 137 4.33 -30.01 10.84
N LYS A 138 5.57 -29.66 10.56
CA LYS A 138 6.73 -29.83 11.46
C LYS A 138 7.89 -28.97 10.97
N TYR A 139 8.19 -27.90 11.69
CA TYR A 139 9.48 -27.23 11.55
C TYR A 139 10.42 -27.71 12.66
N GLU A 140 11.66 -27.99 12.30
CA GLU A 140 12.71 -28.21 13.31
C GLU A 140 13.04 -26.86 13.98
N LEU A 141 13.46 -26.89 15.24
CA LEU A 141 13.82 -25.68 15.99
C LEU A 141 14.83 -24.79 15.22
N LYS A 142 15.78 -25.44 14.53
CA LYS A 142 16.78 -24.72 13.71
C LYS A 142 16.14 -23.93 12.57
N GLU A 143 15.14 -24.48 11.91
CA GLU A 143 14.42 -23.82 10.82
C GLU A 143 13.59 -22.65 11.32
N LEU A 144 12.94 -22.80 12.48
CA LEU A 144 12.19 -21.72 13.13
C LEU A 144 13.11 -20.56 13.54
N LEU A 145 14.30 -20.84 14.07
CA LEU A 145 15.28 -19.81 14.42
C LEU A 145 15.80 -19.06 13.16
N MET A 146 15.98 -19.77 12.05
CA MET A 146 16.33 -19.13 10.77
C MET A 146 15.19 -18.24 10.25
N LEU A 147 13.94 -18.71 10.33
CA LEU A 147 12.77 -17.92 9.97
C LEU A 147 12.63 -16.69 10.87
N GLU A 148 12.79 -16.84 12.18
CA GLU A 148 12.76 -15.71 13.12
C GLU A 148 13.77 -14.63 12.74
N SER A 149 15.01 -15.01 12.45
CA SER A 149 16.06 -14.08 12.04
C SER A 149 15.68 -13.34 10.75
N ARG A 150 15.09 -14.05 9.77
CA ARG A 150 14.64 -13.48 8.51
C ARG A 150 13.51 -12.47 8.72
N TYR A 151 12.47 -12.84 9.47
CA TYR A 151 11.33 -11.94 9.73
C TYR A 151 11.71 -10.74 10.59
N LYS A 152 12.66 -10.90 11.54
CA LYS A 152 13.23 -9.74 12.26
C LYS A 152 13.93 -8.76 11.32
N ALA A 153 14.69 -9.25 10.35
CA ALA A 153 15.35 -8.40 9.37
C ALA A 153 14.34 -7.71 8.43
N GLU A 154 13.25 -8.40 8.09
CA GLU A 154 12.16 -7.85 7.26
C GLU A 154 11.41 -6.74 8.01
N LEU A 155 11.05 -6.98 9.27
CA LEU A 155 10.43 -5.97 10.14
C LEU A 155 11.29 -4.71 10.31
N VAL A 156 12.61 -4.88 10.45
CA VAL A 156 13.53 -3.73 10.50
C VAL A 156 13.51 -2.94 9.21
N ARG A 157 13.43 -3.62 8.05
CA ARG A 157 13.34 -2.94 6.73
C ARG A 157 12.02 -2.19 6.58
N GLU A 158 10.90 -2.81 6.98
CA GLU A 158 9.57 -2.20 6.97
C GLU A 158 9.57 -0.92 7.82
N LYS A 159 10.01 -0.99 9.08
CA LYS A 159 10.10 0.18 9.97
C LYS A 159 11.04 1.28 9.45
N GLN A 160 12.11 0.91 8.75
CA GLN A 160 12.99 1.88 8.12
C GLN A 160 12.33 2.56 6.92
N ALA A 161 11.58 1.79 6.11
CA ALA A 161 10.82 2.36 5.00
C ALA A 161 9.76 3.34 5.50
N ASP A 162 9.04 3.00 6.57
CA ASP A 162 8.05 3.87 7.21
C ASP A 162 8.69 5.16 7.77
N MET A 163 9.85 5.06 8.40
CA MET A 163 10.58 6.24 8.89
C MET A 163 10.97 7.17 7.74
N ILE A 164 11.42 6.63 6.62
CA ILE A 164 11.78 7.41 5.43
C ILE A 164 10.52 8.04 4.82
N ALA A 165 9.45 7.28 4.68
CA ALA A 165 8.17 7.75 4.13
C ALA A 165 7.56 8.88 4.96
N ASN A 166 7.71 8.81 6.29
CA ASN A 166 7.24 9.86 7.22
C ASN A 166 8.22 11.03 7.41
N GLY A 167 9.28 11.11 6.61
CA GLY A 167 10.24 12.21 6.65
C GLY A 167 11.16 12.22 7.88
N LEU A 168 11.23 11.13 8.63
CA LEU A 168 12.08 11.00 9.83
C LEU A 168 13.56 10.73 9.50
N GLY A 169 13.92 10.78 8.21
CA GLY A 169 15.28 10.55 7.73
C GLY A 169 15.60 9.06 7.53
N ASN A 170 16.80 8.80 7.02
CA ASN A 170 17.27 7.43 6.83
C ASN A 170 18.09 6.98 8.05
N PRO A 171 17.62 6.02 8.86
CA PRO A 171 18.33 5.57 10.06
C PRO A 171 19.69 4.89 9.77
N ARG A 172 19.96 4.55 8.50
CA ARG A 172 21.26 4.02 8.04
C ARG A 172 22.23 5.10 7.58
N ALA A 173 21.79 6.37 7.48
CA ALA A 173 22.66 7.47 7.07
C ALA A 173 23.53 7.90 8.27
N THR A 174 24.83 7.78 8.13
CA THR A 174 25.80 8.30 9.10
C THR A 174 26.29 9.67 8.61
N PHE A 175 26.00 10.72 9.37
CA PHE A 175 26.52 12.06 9.08
C PHE A 175 27.84 12.25 9.84
N VAL A 176 28.92 12.37 9.07
CA VAL A 176 30.24 12.71 9.65
C VAL A 176 30.44 14.22 9.50
N ARG A 177 30.56 14.92 10.63
CA ARG A 177 30.91 16.34 10.66
C ARG A 177 32.41 16.47 10.80
N PHE A 178 33.08 16.95 9.76
CA PHE A 178 34.48 17.34 9.85
C PHE A 178 34.55 18.73 10.49
N ASN A 179 35.02 18.83 11.72
CA ASN A 179 35.43 20.10 12.27
C ASN A 179 36.83 20.39 11.72
N GLY A 180 36.89 21.28 10.73
CA GLY A 180 38.18 21.86 10.34
C GLY A 180 38.75 22.60 11.53
N ALA A 181 39.90 22.15 12.04
CA ALA A 181 40.70 22.96 12.97
C ALA A 181 41.22 24.17 12.18
N ILE A 182 40.91 25.36 12.68
CA ILE A 182 41.50 26.63 12.24
C ILE A 182 42.83 26.76 12.95
#